data_172dd4dc18979f4aa1b7122efae4399d
#
_entry.id   172dd4dc18979f4aa1b7122efae4399d
#
_cell.length_a   1.000
_cell.length_b   1.000
_cell.length_c   1.000
_cell.angle_alpha   90.00
_cell.angle_beta   90.00
_cell.angle_gamma   90.00
#
_symmetry.space_group_name_H-M   'P 1'
#
loop_
_entity.id
_entity.type
_entity.pdbx_description
1 polymer ?
#
loop_
_entity_poly.entity_id
_entity_poly.type
_entity_poly.pdbx_seq_one_letter_code
_entity_poly.pdbx_strand_id
1 'polypeptide(L)'
;MPAPVLASGPVAEANRREIGIDLLRIVATLAVVLIHVHLELVPDVALQPWLRAPARFVVPTFFALSGYFLPRRDGLPDGAARRIPRLVRIYVLAWLLFLPFALMQQHAPSLLQLLVGGTWFHLWFLPALIFGLAATEAIVRLPGARWWFWTLSVGVLVALVWCDAVLQMHGRGDEQARQAVVAFRFLQAMPMIWIGFGLARANLGLRAGLAIFLGGCAVLAAQMAWFASLGIVAADPEYPASALPMTIGLIVIARHLSAPLTARPRLAKKLTQAGARWSLPVYLLHPAAIVILDRLCLLLHWPSALMVYAEIALLGPAMLVGFCLLDRYLPWLVDIMGGSWRTPRRT
;
A
#
# COMPACT_ATOMS: atom_id res chain seq x y z
N MET A 1 -5.63 -34.24 -42.47
CA MET A 1 -6.38 -33.05 -42.05
C MET A 1 -5.74 -32.53 -40.77
N PRO A 2 -5.13 -31.35 -40.71
CA PRO A 2 -4.61 -30.78 -39.45
C PRO A 2 -5.80 -30.30 -38.62
N ALA A 3 -5.76 -30.59 -37.31
CA ALA A 3 -6.75 -30.10 -36.35
C ALA A 3 -6.74 -28.58 -36.23
N PRO A 4 -7.90 -27.93 -36.08
CA PRO A 4 -7.93 -26.47 -35.93
C PRO A 4 -7.26 -26.05 -34.61
N VAL A 5 -6.25 -25.19 -34.74
CA VAL A 5 -5.67 -24.44 -33.61
C VAL A 5 -6.77 -23.50 -33.12
N LEU A 6 -7.40 -23.85 -32.00
CA LEU A 6 -8.32 -22.95 -31.29
C LEU A 6 -7.50 -21.75 -30.84
N ALA A 7 -7.67 -20.62 -31.53
CA ALA A 7 -7.16 -19.33 -31.12
C ALA A 7 -7.73 -19.04 -29.73
N SER A 8 -6.86 -18.99 -28.72
CA SER A 8 -7.21 -18.53 -27.38
C SER A 8 -7.61 -17.05 -27.47
N GLY A 9 -8.90 -16.78 -27.44
CA GLY A 9 -9.44 -15.43 -27.54
C GLY A 9 -9.04 -14.56 -26.33
N PRO A 10 -9.10 -13.24 -26.45
CA PRO A 10 -8.64 -12.28 -25.42
C PRO A 10 -9.30 -12.41 -24.05
N VAL A 11 -10.37 -13.21 -23.93
CA VAL A 11 -11.06 -13.47 -22.66
C VAL A 11 -10.30 -14.51 -21.80
N ALA A 12 -9.48 -15.39 -22.40
CA ALA A 12 -8.70 -16.38 -21.67
C ALA A 12 -7.44 -15.80 -21.00
N GLU A 13 -6.92 -14.66 -21.48
CA GLU A 13 -5.77 -13.98 -20.87
C GLU A 13 -6.14 -13.18 -19.60
N ALA A 14 -7.36 -12.67 -19.49
CA ALA A 14 -7.80 -11.84 -18.36
C ALA A 14 -7.89 -12.58 -17.02
N ASN A 15 -7.79 -13.91 -17.01
CA ASN A 15 -7.95 -14.76 -15.81
C ASN A 15 -6.64 -15.41 -15.33
N ARG A 16 -5.51 -15.08 -15.94
CA ARG A 16 -4.21 -15.60 -15.52
C ARG A 16 -3.73 -14.86 -14.30
N ARG A 17 -3.67 -15.52 -13.16
CA ARG A 17 -3.17 -14.95 -11.92
C ARG A 17 -1.71 -14.52 -12.06
N GLU A 18 -1.42 -13.25 -11.81
CA GLU A 18 -0.08 -12.69 -11.91
C GLU A 18 0.68 -12.85 -10.59
N ILE A 19 1.48 -13.91 -10.47
CA ILE A 19 2.21 -14.28 -9.25
C ILE A 19 3.25 -13.22 -8.86
N GLY A 20 3.83 -12.52 -9.84
CA GLY A 20 4.73 -11.40 -9.58
C GLY A 20 4.03 -10.25 -8.84
N ILE A 21 2.75 -10.01 -9.12
CA ILE A 21 1.96 -9.03 -8.37
C ILE A 21 1.70 -9.51 -6.93
N ASP A 22 1.51 -10.82 -6.72
CA ASP A 22 1.41 -11.36 -5.36
C ASP A 22 2.74 -11.22 -4.59
N LEU A 23 3.89 -11.41 -5.26
CA LEU A 23 5.20 -11.09 -4.69
C LEU A 23 5.34 -9.59 -4.34
N LEU A 24 4.93 -8.69 -5.24
CA LEU A 24 4.94 -7.25 -4.97
C LEU A 24 4.09 -6.89 -3.75
N ARG A 25 2.93 -7.54 -3.57
CA ARG A 25 2.11 -7.35 -2.37
C ARG A 25 2.85 -7.75 -1.09
N ILE A 26 3.60 -8.85 -1.11
CA ILE A 26 4.42 -9.27 0.05
C ILE A 26 5.47 -8.20 0.34
N VAL A 27 6.23 -7.77 -0.68
CA VAL A 27 7.26 -6.74 -0.52
C VAL A 27 6.65 -5.44 0.01
N ALA A 28 5.52 -4.99 -0.56
CA ALA A 28 4.83 -3.81 -0.09
C ALA A 28 4.31 -3.97 1.35
N THR A 29 3.82 -5.15 1.72
CA THR A 29 3.35 -5.42 3.10
C THR A 29 4.52 -5.35 4.10
N LEU A 30 5.67 -5.92 3.77
CA LEU A 30 6.87 -5.83 4.62
C LEU A 30 7.37 -4.38 4.72
N ALA A 31 7.32 -3.63 3.63
CA ALA A 31 7.68 -2.23 3.63
C ALA A 31 6.68 -1.35 4.43
N VAL A 32 5.38 -1.70 4.50
CA VAL A 32 4.44 -1.05 5.43
C VAL A 32 4.87 -1.27 6.88
N VAL A 33 5.28 -2.48 7.25
CA VAL A 33 5.80 -2.73 8.60
C VAL A 33 7.01 -1.83 8.87
N LEU A 34 7.96 -1.78 7.92
CA LEU A 34 9.19 -0.99 8.04
C LEU A 34 8.94 0.51 8.25
N ILE A 35 7.96 1.12 7.58
CA ILE A 35 7.69 2.56 7.77
C ILE A 35 7.08 2.90 9.14
N HIS A 36 6.64 1.90 9.88
CA HIS A 36 5.97 2.06 11.18
C HIS A 36 6.77 1.57 12.38
N VAL A 37 7.96 0.95 12.18
CA VAL A 37 8.88 0.63 13.27
C VAL A 37 9.52 1.92 13.82
N HIS A 38 10.07 1.86 15.02
CA HIS A 38 10.62 3.00 15.76
C HIS A 38 12.00 3.43 15.22
N LEU A 39 12.05 3.81 13.92
CA LEU A 39 13.32 4.22 13.27
C LEU A 39 13.96 5.44 13.93
N GLU A 40 13.19 6.23 14.70
CA GLU A 40 13.70 7.32 15.53
C GLU A 40 14.67 6.85 16.65
N LEU A 41 14.65 5.57 16.99
CA LEU A 41 15.58 4.96 17.94
C LEU A 41 16.92 4.54 17.30
N VAL A 42 17.04 4.61 15.97
CA VAL A 42 18.31 4.37 15.28
C VAL A 42 19.28 5.49 15.67
N PRO A 43 20.47 5.15 16.23
CA PRO A 43 21.40 6.16 16.76
C PRO A 43 21.89 7.15 15.71
N ASP A 44 22.08 6.70 14.48
CA ASP A 44 22.46 7.56 13.35
C ASP A 44 21.23 8.25 12.75
N VAL A 45 21.01 9.51 13.12
CA VAL A 45 19.90 10.34 12.65
C VAL A 45 19.92 10.50 11.12
N ALA A 46 21.09 10.55 10.50
CA ALA A 46 21.23 10.68 9.06
C ALA A 46 20.78 9.40 8.31
N LEU A 47 20.81 8.24 8.96
CA LEU A 47 20.38 6.97 8.39
C LEU A 47 18.85 6.79 8.41
N GLN A 48 18.14 7.38 9.39
CA GLN A 48 16.70 7.21 9.57
C GLN A 48 15.88 7.50 8.31
N PRO A 49 16.10 8.62 7.58
CA PRO A 49 15.39 8.92 6.34
C PRO A 49 15.61 7.86 5.25
N TRP A 50 16.85 7.35 5.13
CA TRP A 50 17.19 6.35 4.11
C TRP A 50 16.61 4.97 4.38
N LEU A 51 16.20 4.68 5.61
CA LEU A 51 15.47 3.46 5.96
C LEU A 51 13.97 3.58 5.65
N ARG A 52 13.38 4.76 5.87
CA ARG A 52 11.92 4.97 5.76
C ARG A 52 11.48 5.45 4.37
N ALA A 53 12.14 6.47 3.82
CA ALA A 53 11.71 7.10 2.58
C ALA A 53 11.67 6.15 1.37
N PRO A 54 12.62 5.19 1.18
CA PRO A 54 12.52 4.20 0.11
C PRO A 54 11.27 3.32 0.18
N ALA A 55 10.70 3.10 1.38
CA ALA A 55 9.52 2.29 1.58
C ALA A 55 8.20 3.04 1.34
N ARG A 56 8.23 4.37 1.14
CA ARG A 56 7.02 5.20 0.96
C ARG A 56 6.22 4.91 -0.31
N PHE A 57 6.76 4.13 -1.26
CA PHE A 57 6.00 3.64 -2.44
C PHE A 57 4.84 2.72 -2.07
N VAL A 58 4.78 2.18 -0.85
CA VAL A 58 3.86 1.09 -0.50
C VAL A 58 2.39 1.47 -0.59
N VAL A 59 2.01 2.62 -0.05
CA VAL A 59 0.61 3.07 -0.05
C VAL A 59 0.14 3.38 -1.47
N PRO A 60 0.87 4.17 -2.29
CA PRO A 60 0.58 4.32 -3.72
C PRO A 60 0.43 2.98 -4.45
N THR A 61 1.30 2.00 -4.14
CA THR A 61 1.23 0.68 -4.76
C THR A 61 -0.07 -0.05 -4.43
N PHE A 62 -0.52 -0.07 -3.19
CA PHE A 62 -1.78 -0.73 -2.84
C PHE A 62 -2.99 -0.05 -3.48
N PHE A 63 -3.01 1.28 -3.57
CA PHE A 63 -4.05 1.99 -4.33
C PHE A 63 -3.99 1.62 -5.82
N ALA A 64 -2.81 1.62 -6.43
CA ALA A 64 -2.63 1.26 -7.83
C ALA A 64 -3.04 -0.19 -8.10
N LEU A 65 -2.66 -1.14 -7.24
CA LEU A 65 -3.08 -2.54 -7.36
C LEU A 65 -4.60 -2.70 -7.24
N SER A 66 -5.27 -1.84 -6.47
CA SER A 66 -6.74 -1.85 -6.41
C SER A 66 -7.36 -1.47 -7.75
N GLY A 67 -6.74 -0.57 -8.50
CA GLY A 67 -7.14 -0.21 -9.86
C GLY A 67 -6.73 -1.22 -10.92
N TYR A 68 -5.54 -1.82 -10.76
CA TYR A 68 -4.97 -2.79 -11.69
C TYR A 68 -5.92 -3.96 -12.00
N PHE A 69 -6.66 -4.41 -11.00
CA PHE A 69 -7.64 -5.50 -11.12
C PHE A 69 -9.08 -5.03 -11.37
N LEU A 70 -9.32 -3.76 -11.73
CA LEU A 70 -10.64 -3.33 -12.15
C LEU A 70 -10.95 -3.84 -13.56
N PRO A 71 -12.17 -4.37 -13.81
CA PRO A 71 -12.63 -4.66 -15.17
C PRO A 71 -12.61 -3.41 -16.04
N ARG A 72 -12.65 -3.62 -17.36
CA ARG A 72 -12.76 -2.56 -18.36
C ARG A 72 -14.11 -2.63 -19.06
N ARG A 73 -14.78 -1.48 -19.13
CA ARG A 73 -15.96 -1.28 -19.95
C ARG A 73 -15.80 0.03 -20.73
N ASP A 74 -15.95 -0.01 -22.05
CA ASP A 74 -15.82 1.15 -22.95
C ASP A 74 -14.51 1.95 -22.76
N GLY A 75 -13.43 1.24 -22.42
CA GLY A 75 -12.12 1.84 -22.22
C GLY A 75 -11.89 2.47 -20.85
N LEU A 76 -12.87 2.43 -19.95
CA LEU A 76 -12.87 3.01 -18.60
C LEU A 76 -12.92 1.92 -17.53
N PRO A 77 -12.50 2.22 -16.26
CA PRO A 77 -12.71 1.31 -15.14
C PRO A 77 -14.17 1.01 -14.90
N ASP A 78 -14.51 -0.24 -14.60
CA ASP A 78 -15.87 -0.66 -14.27
C ASP A 78 -15.94 -1.36 -12.91
N GLY A 79 -17.06 -1.20 -12.23
CA GLY A 79 -17.36 -1.94 -11.00
C GLY A 79 -16.51 -1.56 -9.79
N ALA A 80 -15.93 -0.36 -9.76
CA ALA A 80 -15.21 0.15 -8.60
C ALA A 80 -16.10 0.15 -7.35
N ALA A 81 -17.34 0.60 -7.47
CA ALA A 81 -18.33 0.64 -6.38
C ALA A 81 -18.64 -0.74 -5.80
N ARG A 82 -18.56 -1.82 -6.60
CA ARG A 82 -18.85 -3.19 -6.13
C ARG A 82 -17.88 -3.69 -5.04
N ARG A 83 -16.71 -3.07 -4.90
CA ARG A 83 -15.71 -3.41 -3.87
C ARG A 83 -15.95 -2.69 -2.55
N ILE A 84 -16.67 -1.56 -2.56
CA ILE A 84 -16.87 -0.69 -1.40
C ILE A 84 -17.52 -1.43 -0.22
N PRO A 85 -18.61 -2.21 -0.37
CA PRO A 85 -19.25 -2.87 0.77
C PRO A 85 -18.32 -3.84 1.52
N ARG A 86 -17.42 -4.51 0.80
CA ARG A 86 -16.40 -5.37 1.43
C ARG A 86 -15.40 -4.54 2.24
N LEU A 87 -14.90 -3.43 1.68
CA LEU A 87 -13.92 -2.57 2.34
C LEU A 87 -14.52 -1.87 3.57
N VAL A 88 -15.79 -1.44 3.49
CA VAL A 88 -16.52 -0.86 4.63
C VAL A 88 -16.60 -1.87 5.78
N ARG A 89 -16.97 -3.13 5.49
CA ARG A 89 -17.01 -4.17 6.53
C ARG A 89 -15.66 -4.40 7.19
N ILE A 90 -14.59 -4.49 6.39
CA ILE A 90 -13.23 -4.63 6.91
C ILE A 90 -12.85 -3.42 7.76
N TYR A 91 -13.18 -2.21 7.30
CA TYR A 91 -12.90 -0.97 8.01
C TYR A 91 -13.62 -0.93 9.37
N VAL A 92 -14.91 -1.25 9.39
CA VAL A 92 -15.70 -1.30 10.64
C VAL A 92 -15.13 -2.33 11.61
N LEU A 93 -14.75 -3.52 11.14
CA LEU A 93 -14.12 -4.54 12.00
C LEU A 93 -12.78 -4.06 12.56
N ALA A 94 -11.93 -3.46 11.72
CA ALA A 94 -10.66 -2.91 12.17
C ALA A 94 -10.85 -1.73 13.13
N TRP A 95 -11.83 -0.86 12.84
CA TRP A 95 -12.20 0.27 13.69
C TRP A 95 -12.62 -0.19 15.09
N LEU A 96 -13.47 -1.23 15.18
CA LEU A 96 -13.88 -1.83 16.45
C LEU A 96 -12.72 -2.51 17.18
N LEU A 97 -11.82 -3.19 16.45
CA LEU A 97 -10.65 -3.86 17.03
C LEU A 97 -9.71 -2.87 17.72
N PHE A 98 -9.50 -1.70 17.14
CA PHE A 98 -8.59 -0.68 17.68
C PHE A 98 -9.30 0.37 18.55
N LEU A 99 -10.65 0.33 18.69
CA LEU A 99 -11.41 1.28 19.50
C LEU A 99 -10.95 1.33 20.98
N PRO A 100 -10.68 0.22 21.67
CA PRO A 100 -10.20 0.28 23.05
C PRO A 100 -8.91 1.09 23.18
N PHE A 101 -7.99 0.95 22.24
CA PHE A 101 -6.73 1.70 22.23
C PHE A 101 -6.94 3.19 21.97
N ALA A 102 -7.90 3.57 21.10
CA ALA A 102 -8.26 4.96 20.86
C ALA A 102 -8.86 5.61 22.10
N LEU A 103 -9.71 4.89 22.85
CA LEU A 103 -10.34 5.38 24.07
C LEU A 103 -9.35 5.55 25.25
N MET A 104 -8.21 4.85 25.19
CA MET A 104 -7.14 4.99 26.19
C MET A 104 -6.20 6.17 25.92
N GLN A 105 -6.34 6.87 24.79
CA GLN A 105 -5.53 8.05 24.49
C GLN A 105 -6.00 9.25 25.31
N GLN A 106 -5.06 10.08 25.77
CA GLN A 106 -5.36 11.24 26.63
C GLN A 106 -6.23 12.32 25.95
N HIS A 107 -6.26 12.34 24.63
CA HIS A 107 -7.07 13.27 23.84
C HIS A 107 -8.07 12.47 22.99
N ALA A 108 -9.34 12.63 23.30
CA ALA A 108 -10.40 12.00 22.51
C ALA A 108 -10.38 12.55 21.08
N PRO A 109 -10.20 11.71 20.06
CA PRO A 109 -10.22 12.18 18.67
C PRO A 109 -11.63 12.68 18.32
N SER A 110 -11.69 13.70 17.44
CA SER A 110 -12.97 14.18 16.93
C SER A 110 -13.69 13.08 16.13
N LEU A 111 -15.03 13.16 16.02
CA LEU A 111 -15.80 12.20 15.24
C LEU A 111 -15.30 12.12 13.78
N LEU A 112 -14.93 13.25 13.18
CA LEU A 112 -14.36 13.27 11.82
C LEU A 112 -13.03 12.53 11.75
N GLN A 113 -12.14 12.74 12.70
CA GLN A 113 -10.87 12.00 12.79
C GLN A 113 -11.11 10.50 12.94
N LEU A 114 -12.07 10.10 13.76
CA LEU A 114 -12.45 8.69 13.91
C LEU A 114 -13.02 8.09 12.62
N LEU A 115 -13.84 8.83 11.87
CA LEU A 115 -14.47 8.34 10.64
C LEU A 115 -13.49 8.29 9.46
N VAL A 116 -12.60 9.28 9.32
CA VAL A 116 -11.68 9.42 8.19
C VAL A 116 -10.31 8.81 8.50
N GLY A 117 -9.77 9.05 9.69
CA GLY A 117 -8.47 8.53 10.12
C GLY A 117 -8.54 7.13 10.73
N GLY A 118 -9.71 6.73 11.23
CA GLY A 118 -9.90 5.51 11.97
C GLY A 118 -9.52 5.63 13.45
N THR A 119 -9.66 4.54 14.19
CA THR A 119 -9.32 4.43 15.62
C THR A 119 -7.82 4.23 15.87
N TRP A 120 -7.02 4.06 14.81
CA TRP A 120 -5.57 3.93 14.89
C TRP A 120 -4.91 4.55 13.65
N PHE A 121 -3.69 5.06 13.81
CA PHE A 121 -2.99 5.90 12.83
C PHE A 121 -2.88 5.34 11.40
N HIS A 122 -2.90 4.01 11.22
CA HIS A 122 -2.76 3.37 9.90
C HIS A 122 -4.10 3.17 9.17
N LEU A 123 -5.22 3.19 9.89
CA LEU A 123 -6.53 2.84 9.31
C LEU A 123 -7.04 3.82 8.25
N TRP A 124 -6.48 5.04 8.16
CA TRP A 124 -6.84 6.05 7.17
C TRP A 124 -6.79 5.54 5.72
N PHE A 125 -5.96 4.54 5.44
CA PHE A 125 -5.83 3.95 4.10
C PHE A 125 -7.14 3.33 3.59
N LEU A 126 -7.91 2.68 4.46
CA LEU A 126 -9.17 2.03 4.05
C LEU A 126 -10.24 3.04 3.64
N PRO A 127 -10.58 4.08 4.43
CA PRO A 127 -11.50 5.12 3.97
C PRO A 127 -10.98 5.90 2.77
N ALA A 128 -9.66 6.13 2.65
CA ALA A 128 -9.07 6.73 1.45
C ALA A 128 -9.28 5.85 0.21
N LEU A 129 -9.09 4.53 0.33
CA LEU A 129 -9.36 3.58 -0.75
C LEU A 129 -10.85 3.55 -1.13
N ILE A 130 -11.74 3.56 -0.15
CA ILE A 130 -13.20 3.63 -0.37
C ILE A 130 -13.54 4.91 -1.13
N PHE A 131 -13.02 6.05 -0.69
CA PHE A 131 -13.18 7.34 -1.36
C PHE A 131 -12.66 7.30 -2.80
N GLY A 132 -11.44 6.79 -3.01
CA GLY A 132 -10.83 6.69 -4.35
C GLY A 132 -11.64 5.83 -5.31
N LEU A 133 -12.22 4.71 -4.83
CA LEU A 133 -13.11 3.87 -5.63
C LEU A 133 -14.45 4.58 -5.93
N ALA A 134 -15.03 5.28 -4.96
CA ALA A 134 -16.25 6.05 -5.15
C ALA A 134 -16.05 7.22 -6.13
N ALA A 135 -14.94 7.95 -5.99
CA ALA A 135 -14.57 9.03 -6.92
C ALA A 135 -14.32 8.48 -8.33
N THR A 136 -13.65 7.33 -8.47
CA THR A 136 -13.47 6.64 -9.75
C THR A 136 -14.83 6.32 -10.40
N GLU A 137 -15.75 5.74 -9.65
CA GLU A 137 -17.09 5.40 -10.12
C GLU A 137 -17.90 6.65 -10.54
N ALA A 138 -17.73 7.77 -9.82
CA ALA A 138 -18.38 9.04 -10.14
C ALA A 138 -17.80 9.67 -11.42
N ILE A 139 -16.47 9.73 -11.54
CA ILE A 139 -15.77 10.33 -12.70
C ILE A 139 -16.09 9.57 -13.98
N VAL A 140 -16.16 8.23 -13.93
CA VAL A 140 -16.48 7.41 -15.11
C VAL A 140 -17.83 7.77 -15.74
N ARG A 141 -18.78 8.31 -14.96
CA ARG A 141 -20.10 8.73 -15.44
C ARG A 141 -20.12 10.12 -16.04
N LEU A 142 -19.03 10.90 -15.92
CA LEU A 142 -18.97 12.26 -16.45
C LEU A 142 -18.62 12.24 -17.95
N PRO A 143 -19.17 13.16 -18.75
CA PRO A 143 -18.68 13.37 -20.11
C PRO A 143 -17.23 13.82 -20.05
N GLY A 144 -16.39 13.25 -20.94
CA GLY A 144 -14.96 13.54 -20.94
C GLY A 144 -14.21 12.96 -19.71
N ALA A 145 -14.68 11.87 -19.12
CA ALA A 145 -14.12 11.23 -17.92
C ALA A 145 -12.58 11.13 -17.92
N ARG A 146 -11.96 10.82 -19.07
CA ARG A 146 -10.48 10.74 -19.21
C ARG A 146 -9.80 12.09 -18.97
N TRP A 147 -10.38 13.19 -19.46
CA TRP A 147 -9.85 14.53 -19.26
C TRP A 147 -9.91 14.93 -17.77
N TRP A 148 -11.09 14.77 -17.15
CA TRP A 148 -11.28 15.01 -15.71
C TRP A 148 -10.30 14.21 -14.88
N PHE A 149 -10.15 12.93 -15.22
CA PHE A 149 -9.21 12.07 -14.53
C PHE A 149 -7.78 12.62 -14.56
N TRP A 150 -7.23 12.93 -15.77
CA TRP A 150 -5.86 13.38 -15.88
C TRP A 150 -5.64 14.71 -15.17
N THR A 151 -6.56 15.67 -15.33
CA THR A 151 -6.47 16.98 -14.70
C THR A 151 -6.45 16.87 -13.17
N LEU A 152 -7.41 16.12 -12.60
CA LEU A 152 -7.47 15.91 -11.15
C LEU A 152 -6.27 15.12 -10.64
N SER A 153 -5.81 14.11 -11.37
CA SER A 153 -4.67 13.29 -10.96
C SER A 153 -3.38 14.10 -10.89
N VAL A 154 -3.08 14.87 -11.92
CA VAL A 154 -1.89 15.73 -11.95
C VAL A 154 -1.98 16.75 -10.82
N GLY A 155 -3.12 17.44 -10.67
CA GLY A 155 -3.33 18.42 -9.60
C GLY A 155 -3.12 17.84 -8.21
N VAL A 156 -3.74 16.70 -7.91
CA VAL A 156 -3.62 16.05 -6.58
C VAL A 156 -2.19 15.59 -6.31
N LEU A 157 -1.54 14.94 -7.27
CA LEU A 157 -0.19 14.39 -7.05
C LEU A 157 0.87 15.50 -6.94
N VAL A 158 0.77 16.55 -7.77
CA VAL A 158 1.66 17.72 -7.67
C VAL A 158 1.45 18.44 -6.33
N ALA A 159 0.19 18.70 -5.95
CA ALA A 159 -0.12 19.34 -4.68
C ALA A 159 0.39 18.52 -3.48
N LEU A 160 0.26 17.19 -3.52
CA LEU A 160 0.74 16.32 -2.44
C LEU A 160 2.26 16.41 -2.28
N VAL A 161 3.01 16.28 -3.38
CA VAL A 161 4.48 16.39 -3.36
C VAL A 161 4.92 17.77 -2.89
N TRP A 162 4.25 18.83 -3.34
CA TRP A 162 4.54 20.21 -2.94
C TRP A 162 4.26 20.44 -1.45
N CYS A 163 3.06 20.09 -0.97
CA CYS A 163 2.68 20.26 0.43
C CYS A 163 3.60 19.48 1.38
N ASP A 164 3.99 18.25 0.98
CA ASP A 164 4.93 17.44 1.75
C ASP A 164 6.32 18.09 1.81
N ALA A 165 6.83 18.61 0.69
CA ALA A 165 8.10 19.35 0.67
C ALA A 165 8.06 20.60 1.55
N VAL A 166 6.95 21.38 1.51
CA VAL A 166 6.74 22.54 2.39
C VAL A 166 6.75 22.12 3.86
N LEU A 167 6.06 21.02 4.20
CA LEU A 167 6.04 20.48 5.57
C LEU A 167 7.45 20.09 6.05
N GLN A 168 8.29 19.50 5.17
CA GLN A 168 9.69 19.20 5.54
C GLN A 168 10.52 20.48 5.77
N MET A 169 10.30 21.55 4.98
CA MET A 169 11.04 22.81 5.09
C MET A 169 10.65 23.62 6.32
N HIS A 170 9.35 23.68 6.65
CA HIS A 170 8.85 24.46 7.79
C HIS A 170 8.83 23.66 9.09
N GLY A 171 9.03 22.37 9.03
CA GLY A 171 8.97 21.45 10.15
C GLY A 171 7.53 21.00 10.49
N ARG A 172 7.43 19.94 11.29
CA ARG A 172 6.15 19.29 11.65
C ARG A 172 5.23 20.17 12.52
N GLY A 173 5.71 21.32 12.98
CA GLY A 173 4.91 22.30 13.72
C GLY A 173 4.01 23.17 12.83
N ASP A 174 4.21 23.18 11.51
CA ASP A 174 3.31 23.86 10.58
C ASP A 174 2.01 23.07 10.41
N GLU A 175 0.99 23.47 11.17
CA GLU A 175 -0.31 22.81 11.20
C GLU A 175 -1.04 22.88 9.85
N GLN A 176 -0.90 23.98 9.11
CA GLN A 176 -1.54 24.13 7.80
C GLN A 176 -0.92 23.19 6.77
N ALA A 177 0.42 23.15 6.69
CA ALA A 177 1.12 22.22 5.82
C ALA A 177 0.80 20.75 6.18
N ARG A 178 0.75 20.43 7.48
CA ARG A 178 0.38 19.10 7.96
C ARG A 178 -1.04 18.71 7.56
N GLN A 179 -2.02 19.58 7.71
CA GLN A 179 -3.40 19.31 7.31
C GLN A 179 -3.52 19.16 5.79
N ALA A 180 -2.80 19.97 5.01
CA ALA A 180 -2.76 19.83 3.56
C ALA A 180 -2.18 18.48 3.14
N VAL A 181 -1.07 18.04 3.71
CA VAL A 181 -0.49 16.71 3.45
C VAL A 181 -1.50 15.61 3.77
N VAL A 182 -2.18 15.67 4.91
CA VAL A 182 -3.20 14.69 5.29
C VAL A 182 -4.35 14.65 4.27
N ALA A 183 -4.84 15.82 3.83
CA ALA A 183 -5.92 15.90 2.84
C ALA A 183 -5.50 15.32 1.48
N PHE A 184 -4.37 15.76 0.93
CA PHE A 184 -3.90 15.27 -0.38
C PHE A 184 -3.43 13.82 -0.34
N ARG A 185 -2.87 13.36 0.79
CA ARG A 185 -2.56 11.95 1.02
C ARG A 185 -3.82 11.06 0.94
N PHE A 186 -4.95 11.55 1.42
CA PHE A 186 -6.23 10.88 1.29
C PHE A 186 -6.72 10.87 -0.16
N LEU A 187 -6.66 12.02 -0.85
CA LEU A 187 -7.11 12.19 -2.22
C LEU A 187 -6.29 11.40 -3.25
N GLN A 188 -5.01 11.07 -2.97
CA GLN A 188 -4.14 10.32 -3.90
C GLN A 188 -4.69 8.94 -4.29
N ALA A 189 -5.62 8.38 -3.51
CA ALA A 189 -6.18 7.07 -3.81
C ALA A 189 -6.83 7.02 -5.20
N MET A 190 -7.53 8.08 -5.61
CA MET A 190 -8.19 8.18 -6.91
C MET A 190 -7.17 8.15 -8.07
N PRO A 191 -6.16 9.05 -8.16
CA PRO A 191 -5.17 9.00 -9.22
C PRO A 191 -4.41 7.68 -9.28
N MET A 192 -4.05 7.10 -8.13
CA MET A 192 -3.32 5.85 -8.10
C MET A 192 -4.15 4.66 -8.58
N ILE A 193 -5.45 4.60 -8.29
CA ILE A 193 -6.38 3.59 -8.82
C ILE A 193 -6.38 3.64 -10.36
N TRP A 194 -6.50 4.82 -10.95
CA TRP A 194 -6.52 4.95 -12.40
C TRP A 194 -5.17 4.65 -13.06
N ILE A 195 -4.08 5.07 -12.45
CA ILE A 195 -2.72 4.71 -12.91
C ILE A 195 -2.57 3.18 -12.92
N GLY A 196 -2.98 2.52 -11.86
CA GLY A 196 -2.98 1.06 -11.80
C GLY A 196 -3.85 0.41 -12.87
N PHE A 197 -5.05 0.96 -13.11
CA PHE A 197 -5.93 0.52 -14.19
C PHE A 197 -5.28 0.67 -15.57
N GLY A 198 -4.56 1.77 -15.81
CA GLY A 198 -3.80 2.00 -17.04
C GLY A 198 -2.63 1.03 -17.17
N LEU A 199 -1.86 0.81 -16.11
CA LEU A 199 -0.69 -0.07 -16.10
C LEU A 199 -1.04 -1.54 -16.41
N ALA A 200 -2.20 -2.02 -15.96
CA ALA A 200 -2.67 -3.38 -16.29
C ALA A 200 -2.79 -3.60 -17.82
N ARG A 201 -2.88 -2.53 -18.58
CA ARG A 201 -3.16 -2.52 -20.03
C ARG A 201 -2.04 -1.91 -20.87
N ALA A 202 -1.09 -1.29 -20.20
CA ALA A 202 0.07 -0.71 -20.87
C ALA A 202 1.04 -1.81 -21.32
N ASN A 203 1.52 -1.72 -22.55
CA ASN A 203 2.56 -2.62 -23.06
C ASN A 203 3.95 -2.07 -22.73
N LEU A 204 4.30 -2.06 -21.44
CA LEU A 204 5.62 -1.65 -20.97
C LEU A 204 6.51 -2.87 -20.76
N GLY A 205 7.68 -2.89 -21.39
CA GLY A 205 8.66 -3.96 -21.24
C GLY A 205 9.43 -3.87 -19.91
N LEU A 206 10.10 -4.96 -19.54
CA LEU A 206 10.90 -5.04 -18.29
C LEU A 206 11.97 -3.92 -18.24
N ARG A 207 12.64 -3.61 -19.34
CA ARG A 207 13.64 -2.54 -19.40
C ARG A 207 13.04 -1.18 -19.04
N ALA A 208 11.84 -0.89 -19.53
CA ALA A 208 11.12 0.34 -19.18
C ALA A 208 10.75 0.35 -17.69
N GLY A 209 10.26 -0.77 -17.15
CA GLY A 209 9.98 -0.90 -15.72
C GLY A 209 11.20 -0.66 -14.84
N LEU A 210 12.34 -1.24 -15.20
CA LEU A 210 13.62 -1.03 -14.51
C LEU A 210 14.08 0.43 -14.61
N ALA A 211 14.03 1.03 -15.80
CA ALA A 211 14.43 2.43 -16.00
C ALA A 211 13.56 3.40 -15.18
N ILE A 212 12.24 3.19 -15.14
CA ILE A 212 11.31 4.00 -14.36
C ILE A 212 11.59 3.83 -12.85
N PHE A 213 11.83 2.59 -12.38
CA PHE A 213 12.16 2.32 -10.98
C PHE A 213 13.47 2.98 -10.56
N LEU A 214 14.54 2.79 -11.35
CA LEU A 214 15.86 3.39 -11.09
C LEU A 214 15.79 4.92 -11.17
N GLY A 215 15.03 5.47 -12.11
CA GLY A 215 14.73 6.90 -12.17
C GLY A 215 14.03 7.39 -10.91
N GLY A 216 13.08 6.62 -10.37
CA GLY A 216 12.46 6.89 -9.08
C GLY A 216 13.47 6.90 -7.92
N CYS A 217 14.39 5.92 -7.88
CA CYS A 217 15.46 5.90 -6.89
C CYS A 217 16.38 7.13 -7.00
N ALA A 218 16.72 7.53 -8.22
CA ALA A 218 17.52 8.74 -8.46
C ALA A 218 16.77 10.03 -8.00
N VAL A 219 15.47 10.13 -8.26
CA VAL A 219 14.63 11.23 -7.76
C VAL A 219 14.62 11.26 -6.24
N LEU A 220 14.50 10.09 -5.58
CA LEU A 220 14.58 10.02 -4.12
C LEU A 220 15.93 10.53 -3.61
N ALA A 221 17.03 10.04 -4.18
CA ALA A 221 18.37 10.47 -3.79
C ALA A 221 18.56 11.98 -3.97
N ALA A 222 18.11 12.53 -5.11
CA ALA A 222 18.17 13.96 -5.36
C ALA A 222 17.33 14.78 -4.38
N GLN A 223 16.11 14.32 -4.05
CA GLN A 223 15.24 14.98 -3.08
C GLN A 223 15.85 14.96 -1.67
N MET A 224 16.42 13.84 -1.24
CA MET A 224 17.07 13.74 0.06
C MET A 224 18.34 14.60 0.13
N ALA A 225 19.14 14.62 -0.94
CA ALA A 225 20.31 15.49 -1.05
C ALA A 225 19.92 16.98 -1.02
N TRP A 226 18.81 17.35 -1.66
CA TRP A 226 18.26 18.70 -1.61
C TRP A 226 17.85 19.09 -0.18
N PHE A 227 17.11 18.25 0.54
CA PHE A 227 16.78 18.51 1.94
C PHE A 227 18.04 18.66 2.81
N ALA A 228 19.03 17.79 2.62
CA ALA A 228 20.30 17.88 3.34
C ALA A 228 21.03 19.19 3.05
N SER A 229 21.01 19.69 1.79
CA SER A 229 21.60 21.00 1.43
C SER A 229 20.91 22.20 2.11
N LEU A 230 19.65 22.03 2.53
CA LEU A 230 18.90 22.99 3.33
C LEU A 230 19.09 22.81 4.85
N GLY A 231 19.99 21.91 5.28
CA GLY A 231 20.22 21.60 6.68
C GLY A 231 19.18 20.66 7.32
N ILE A 232 18.26 20.08 6.51
CA ILE A 232 17.21 19.18 6.99
C ILE A 232 17.74 17.74 6.92
N VAL A 233 18.57 17.33 7.90
CA VAL A 233 19.25 16.04 7.91
C VAL A 233 18.27 14.87 8.15
N ALA A 234 17.24 15.06 8.96
CA ALA A 234 16.23 14.05 9.31
C ALA A 234 14.93 14.21 8.52
N ALA A 235 15.00 14.61 7.24
CA ALA A 235 13.80 14.73 6.41
C ALA A 235 13.08 13.37 6.30
N ASP A 236 11.80 13.33 6.62
CA ASP A 236 10.95 12.14 6.52
C ASP A 236 9.69 12.44 5.70
N PRO A 237 9.83 12.59 4.37
CA PRO A 237 8.70 12.90 3.51
C PRO A 237 7.67 11.77 3.56
N GLU A 238 6.41 12.12 3.77
CA GLU A 238 5.31 11.15 3.76
C GLU A 238 4.97 10.71 2.33
N TYR A 239 5.18 11.59 1.36
CA TYR A 239 4.99 11.31 -0.06
C TYR A 239 6.15 11.88 -0.90
N PRO A 240 7.30 11.23 -0.93
CA PRO A 240 8.41 11.68 -1.76
C PRO A 240 8.03 11.65 -3.25
N ALA A 241 8.62 12.55 -4.03
CA ALA A 241 8.40 12.63 -5.48
C ALA A 241 8.70 11.31 -6.21
N SER A 242 9.55 10.47 -5.60
CA SER A 242 9.90 9.13 -6.05
C SER A 242 8.78 8.09 -5.93
N ALA A 243 7.78 8.33 -5.08
CA ALA A 243 6.75 7.33 -4.76
C ALA A 243 5.98 6.87 -6.00
N LEU A 244 5.63 7.81 -6.90
CA LEU A 244 4.92 7.49 -8.14
C LEU A 244 5.78 6.69 -9.13
N PRO A 245 6.98 7.13 -9.56
CA PRO A 245 7.80 6.36 -10.50
C PRO A 245 8.24 5.02 -9.90
N MET A 246 8.56 4.91 -8.62
CA MET A 246 8.87 3.63 -7.99
C MET A 246 7.67 2.68 -8.04
N THR A 247 6.46 3.15 -7.74
CA THR A 247 5.23 2.34 -7.85
C THR A 247 5.01 1.83 -9.27
N ILE A 248 5.12 2.70 -10.29
CA ILE A 248 4.95 2.32 -11.70
C ILE A 248 5.99 1.27 -12.10
N GLY A 249 7.27 1.54 -11.82
CA GLY A 249 8.37 0.65 -12.14
C GLY A 249 8.21 -0.73 -11.50
N LEU A 250 7.88 -0.79 -10.20
CA LEU A 250 7.68 -2.04 -9.46
C LEU A 250 6.51 -2.86 -9.99
N ILE A 251 5.38 -2.24 -10.36
CA ILE A 251 4.23 -2.96 -10.94
C ILE A 251 4.62 -3.56 -12.29
N VAL A 252 5.32 -2.81 -13.15
CA VAL A 252 5.79 -3.31 -14.45
C VAL A 252 6.79 -4.46 -14.28
N ILE A 253 7.77 -4.34 -13.39
CA ILE A 253 8.74 -5.40 -13.06
C ILE A 253 8.00 -6.64 -12.54
N ALA A 254 7.11 -6.49 -11.56
CA ALA A 254 6.35 -7.57 -10.96
C ALA A 254 5.54 -8.36 -12.00
N ARG A 255 4.90 -7.67 -12.95
CA ARG A 255 4.18 -8.29 -14.04
C ARG A 255 5.08 -9.19 -14.89
N HIS A 256 6.29 -8.76 -15.22
CA HIS A 256 7.25 -9.56 -15.99
C HIS A 256 7.81 -10.75 -15.19
N LEU A 257 7.88 -10.64 -13.86
CA LEU A 257 8.28 -11.76 -12.99
C LEU A 257 7.22 -12.86 -12.89
N SER A 258 5.98 -12.61 -13.33
CA SER A 258 4.89 -13.60 -13.21
C SER A 258 5.15 -14.87 -13.99
N ALA A 259 5.68 -14.78 -15.22
CA ALA A 259 5.95 -15.96 -16.05
C ALA A 259 7.01 -16.91 -15.43
N PRO A 260 8.22 -16.46 -15.04
CA PRO A 260 9.21 -17.36 -14.43
C PRO A 260 8.77 -17.90 -13.05
N LEU A 261 7.97 -17.15 -12.29
CA LEU A 261 7.45 -17.60 -11.00
C LEU A 261 6.35 -18.66 -11.17
N THR A 262 5.51 -18.54 -12.20
CA THR A 262 4.48 -19.52 -12.53
C THR A 262 5.09 -20.89 -12.89
N ALA A 263 6.28 -20.90 -13.49
CA ALA A 263 7.01 -22.13 -13.78
C ALA A 263 7.45 -22.93 -12.54
N ARG A 264 7.31 -22.36 -11.33
CA ARG A 264 7.68 -22.98 -10.05
C ARG A 264 6.43 -23.19 -9.17
N PRO A 265 5.63 -24.22 -9.37
CA PRO A 265 4.27 -24.34 -8.79
C PRO A 265 4.22 -24.31 -7.25
N ARG A 266 5.22 -24.88 -6.57
CA ARG A 266 5.29 -24.85 -5.10
C ARG A 266 5.54 -23.42 -4.58
N LEU A 267 6.45 -22.69 -5.20
CA LEU A 267 6.74 -21.29 -4.86
C LEU A 267 5.55 -20.41 -5.21
N ALA A 268 4.98 -20.58 -6.40
CA ALA A 268 3.81 -19.85 -6.85
C ALA A 268 2.65 -19.95 -5.86
N LYS A 269 2.34 -21.17 -5.37
CA LYS A 269 1.30 -21.39 -4.36
C LYS A 269 1.58 -20.63 -3.06
N LYS A 270 2.83 -20.64 -2.56
CA LYS A 270 3.22 -19.92 -1.34
C LYS A 270 3.12 -18.41 -1.52
N LEU A 271 3.63 -17.87 -2.64
CA LEU A 271 3.55 -16.43 -2.94
C LEU A 271 2.11 -15.96 -3.08
N THR A 272 1.28 -16.73 -3.75
CA THR A 272 -0.16 -16.48 -3.87
C THR A 272 -0.85 -16.44 -2.50
N GLN A 273 -0.56 -17.39 -1.64
CA GLN A 273 -1.13 -17.45 -0.30
C GLN A 273 -0.69 -16.23 0.53
N ALA A 274 0.60 -15.94 0.58
CA ALA A 274 1.11 -14.81 1.33
C ALA A 274 0.65 -13.46 0.74
N GLY A 275 0.80 -13.24 -0.57
CA GLY A 275 0.52 -11.95 -1.20
C GLY A 275 -0.97 -11.62 -1.31
N ALA A 276 -1.81 -12.59 -1.68
CA ALA A 276 -3.22 -12.30 -1.91
C ALA A 276 -4.11 -12.53 -0.68
N ARG A 277 -3.70 -13.41 0.24
CA ARG A 277 -4.53 -13.80 1.37
C ARG A 277 -4.11 -13.11 2.67
N TRP A 278 -2.79 -12.91 2.88
CA TRP A 278 -2.30 -12.37 4.15
C TRP A 278 -1.94 -10.89 4.12
N SER A 279 -1.72 -10.27 2.94
CA SER A 279 -1.26 -8.89 2.87
C SER A 279 -2.18 -7.89 3.60
N LEU A 280 -3.50 -8.01 3.43
CA LEU A 280 -4.44 -7.14 4.15
C LEU A 280 -4.52 -7.45 5.65
N PRO A 281 -4.63 -8.71 6.10
CA PRO A 281 -4.53 -9.04 7.52
C PRO A 281 -3.24 -8.58 8.19
N VAL A 282 -2.07 -8.75 7.53
CA VAL A 282 -0.78 -8.24 8.03
C VAL A 282 -0.82 -6.71 8.14
N TYR A 283 -1.33 -6.02 7.11
CA TYR A 283 -1.53 -4.58 7.15
C TYR A 283 -2.43 -4.16 8.33
N LEU A 284 -3.50 -4.89 8.61
CA LEU A 284 -4.40 -4.52 9.72
C LEU A 284 -3.75 -4.72 11.09
N LEU A 285 -2.94 -5.76 11.27
CA LEU A 285 -2.44 -6.17 12.59
C LEU A 285 -0.99 -5.76 12.89
N HIS A 286 -0.23 -5.22 11.90
CA HIS A 286 1.17 -4.87 12.16
C HIS A 286 1.37 -3.88 13.33
N PRO A 287 0.50 -2.87 13.59
CA PRO A 287 0.72 -2.00 14.73
C PRO A 287 0.55 -2.73 16.07
N ALA A 288 -0.39 -3.67 16.14
CA ALA A 288 -0.54 -4.50 17.33
C ALA A 288 0.69 -5.40 17.54
N ALA A 289 1.26 -5.93 16.44
CA ALA A 289 2.47 -6.75 16.51
C ALA A 289 3.70 -5.91 16.94
N ILE A 290 3.82 -4.66 16.50
CA ILE A 290 4.84 -3.71 16.99
C ILE A 290 4.70 -3.55 18.50
N VAL A 291 3.52 -3.17 18.99
CA VAL A 291 3.27 -2.98 20.43
C VAL A 291 3.59 -4.24 21.25
N ILE A 292 3.25 -5.42 20.75
CA ILE A 292 3.59 -6.69 21.43
C ILE A 292 5.10 -6.88 21.51
N LEU A 293 5.82 -6.65 20.40
CA LEU A 293 7.27 -6.79 20.38
C LEU A 293 7.95 -5.78 21.30
N ASP A 294 7.49 -4.52 21.32
CA ASP A 294 7.99 -3.49 22.25
C ASP A 294 7.83 -3.92 23.71
N ARG A 295 6.65 -4.44 24.07
CA ARG A 295 6.40 -4.94 25.44
C ARG A 295 7.31 -6.10 25.80
N LEU A 296 7.56 -7.02 24.85
CA LEU A 296 8.49 -8.13 25.05
C LEU A 296 9.94 -7.63 25.22
N CYS A 297 10.39 -6.69 24.39
CA CYS A 297 11.73 -6.09 24.51
C CYS A 297 11.91 -5.37 25.83
N LEU A 298 10.89 -4.61 26.28
CA LEU A 298 10.92 -3.95 27.58
C LEU A 298 10.97 -4.95 28.74
N LEU A 299 10.20 -6.03 28.70
CA LEU A 299 10.22 -7.09 29.71
C LEU A 299 11.57 -7.81 29.76
N LEU A 300 12.25 -7.95 28.63
CA LEU A 300 13.57 -8.55 28.53
C LEU A 300 14.71 -7.55 28.78
N HIS A 301 14.37 -6.29 29.12
CA HIS A 301 15.34 -5.20 29.39
C HIS A 301 16.30 -4.97 28.21
N TRP A 302 15.84 -5.12 26.97
CA TRP A 302 16.66 -4.88 25.80
C TRP A 302 16.95 -3.38 25.64
N PRO A 303 18.18 -3.01 25.23
CA PRO A 303 18.49 -1.63 24.87
C PRO A 303 17.60 -1.16 23.70
N SER A 304 17.21 0.10 23.70
CA SER A 304 16.34 0.68 22.66
C SER A 304 16.87 0.51 21.24
N ALA A 305 18.21 0.64 21.07
CA ALA A 305 18.85 0.39 19.79
C ALA A 305 18.70 -1.06 19.31
N LEU A 306 18.78 -2.05 20.22
CA LEU A 306 18.56 -3.46 19.87
C LEU A 306 17.09 -3.73 19.53
N MET A 307 16.16 -3.06 20.19
CA MET A 307 14.73 -3.15 19.94
C MET A 307 14.41 -2.77 18.49
N VAL A 308 14.88 -1.62 18.00
CA VAL A 308 14.61 -1.17 16.62
C VAL A 308 15.20 -2.12 15.57
N TYR A 309 16.39 -2.68 15.80
CA TYR A 309 16.95 -3.66 14.88
C TYR A 309 16.15 -4.98 14.88
N ALA A 310 15.62 -5.39 16.05
CA ALA A 310 14.72 -6.53 16.15
C ALA A 310 13.41 -6.28 15.40
N GLU A 311 12.83 -5.09 15.53
CA GLU A 311 11.64 -4.71 14.75
C GLU A 311 11.91 -4.79 13.24
N ILE A 312 12.99 -4.20 12.76
CA ILE A 312 13.37 -4.20 11.35
C ILE A 312 13.58 -5.64 10.83
N ALA A 313 14.32 -6.45 11.57
CA ALA A 313 14.78 -7.76 11.10
C ALA A 313 13.74 -8.87 11.32
N LEU A 314 13.01 -8.85 12.43
CA LEU A 314 12.20 -9.99 12.88
C LEU A 314 10.71 -9.80 12.67
N LEU A 315 10.19 -8.55 12.77
CA LEU A 315 8.74 -8.33 12.81
C LEU A 315 8.04 -8.79 11.52
N GLY A 316 8.55 -8.41 10.35
CA GLY A 316 7.98 -8.81 9.07
C GLY A 316 7.95 -10.34 8.88
N PRO A 317 9.10 -11.04 9.00
CA PRO A 317 9.14 -12.50 8.94
C PRO A 317 8.26 -13.17 10.00
N ALA A 318 8.26 -12.70 11.24
CA ALA A 318 7.44 -13.24 12.34
C ALA A 318 5.94 -13.12 12.03
N MET A 319 5.49 -11.99 11.47
CA MET A 319 4.12 -11.82 11.03
C MET A 319 3.75 -12.80 9.92
N LEU A 320 4.60 -12.99 8.92
CA LEU A 320 4.33 -13.95 7.84
C LEU A 320 4.23 -15.39 8.37
N VAL A 321 5.12 -15.78 9.29
CA VAL A 321 5.05 -17.08 9.96
C VAL A 321 3.79 -17.18 10.82
N GLY A 322 3.47 -16.16 11.61
CA GLY A 322 2.26 -16.09 12.42
C GLY A 322 1.00 -16.25 11.60
N PHE A 323 0.90 -15.57 10.44
CA PHE A 323 -0.24 -15.72 9.53
C PHE A 323 -0.27 -17.07 8.82
N CYS A 324 0.89 -17.69 8.57
CA CYS A 324 0.94 -19.07 8.07
C CYS A 324 0.33 -20.06 9.07
N LEU A 325 0.67 -19.91 10.35
CA LEU A 325 0.11 -20.72 11.44
C LEU A 325 -1.37 -20.40 11.65
N LEU A 326 -1.74 -19.12 11.69
CA LEU A 326 -3.12 -18.69 11.84
C LEU A 326 -4.02 -19.23 10.71
N ASP A 327 -3.55 -19.17 9.46
CA ASP A 327 -4.28 -19.68 8.29
C ASP A 327 -4.40 -21.21 8.30
N ARG A 328 -3.45 -21.88 8.94
CA ARG A 328 -3.48 -23.35 9.09
C ARG A 328 -4.48 -23.80 10.16
N TYR A 329 -4.53 -23.11 11.30
CA TYR A 329 -5.32 -23.56 12.46
C TYR A 329 -6.65 -22.80 12.60
N LEU A 330 -6.72 -21.53 12.18
CA LEU A 330 -7.90 -20.66 12.28
C LEU A 330 -8.18 -19.94 10.94
N PRO A 331 -8.38 -20.67 9.81
CA PRO A 331 -8.52 -20.06 8.49
C PRO A 331 -9.70 -19.09 8.37
N TRP A 332 -10.75 -19.32 9.15
CA TRP A 332 -11.92 -18.44 9.20
C TRP A 332 -11.58 -17.03 9.70
N LEU A 333 -10.64 -16.90 10.62
CA LEU A 333 -10.21 -15.60 11.13
C LEU A 333 -9.46 -14.79 10.05
N VAL A 334 -8.58 -15.46 9.28
CA VAL A 334 -7.91 -14.84 8.14
C VAL A 334 -8.93 -14.46 7.06
N ASP A 335 -9.96 -15.27 6.83
CA ASP A 335 -11.04 -14.97 5.88
C ASP A 335 -11.84 -13.73 6.30
N ILE A 336 -12.17 -13.59 7.58
CA ILE A 336 -12.86 -12.40 8.11
C ILE A 336 -12.00 -11.15 7.90
N MET A 337 -10.73 -11.17 8.31
CA MET A 337 -9.80 -10.04 8.16
C MET A 337 -9.51 -9.71 6.70
N GLY A 338 -9.45 -10.71 5.82
CA GLY A 338 -9.29 -10.53 4.38
C GLY A 338 -10.59 -10.18 3.65
N GLY A 339 -11.74 -10.18 4.34
CA GLY A 339 -13.06 -9.91 3.76
C GLY A 339 -13.53 -10.96 2.76
N SER A 340 -12.89 -12.13 2.73
CA SER A 340 -13.33 -13.26 1.92
C SER A 340 -14.32 -14.11 2.72
N TRP A 341 -15.59 -13.70 2.71
CA TRP A 341 -16.65 -14.60 3.16
C TRP A 341 -16.78 -15.69 2.09
N ARG A 342 -16.18 -16.83 2.33
CA ARG A 342 -16.55 -18.01 1.55
C ARG A 342 -18.00 -18.30 1.88
N THR A 343 -18.91 -18.15 0.90
CA THR A 343 -20.17 -18.89 0.96
C THR A 343 -19.83 -20.34 1.31
N PRO A 344 -20.48 -20.95 2.31
CA PRO A 344 -20.24 -22.35 2.63
C PRO A 344 -20.28 -23.13 1.32
N ARG A 345 -19.23 -23.92 1.03
CA ARG A 345 -19.30 -24.85 -0.09
C ARG A 345 -20.52 -25.72 0.21
N ARG A 346 -21.54 -25.62 -0.64
CA ARG A 346 -22.59 -26.63 -0.65
C ARG A 346 -21.84 -27.94 -0.92
N THR A 347 -21.74 -28.76 0.10
CA THR A 347 -21.32 -30.16 0.06
C THR A 347 -22.32 -30.95 -0.75
#